data_0cc752fc8a6eddc7249b20e0629798fd
#
_entry.id   0cc752fc8a6eddc7249b20e0629798fd
#
_cell.length_a   1.000
_cell.length_b   1.000
_cell.length_c   1.000
_cell.angle_alpha   90.00
_cell.angle_beta   90.00
_cell.angle_gamma   90.00
#
_symmetry.space_group_name_H-M   'P 1'
#
loop_
_entity.id
_entity.type
_entity.pdbx_description
1 polymer ?
#
loop_
_entity_poly.entity_id
_entity_poly.type
_entity_poly.pdbx_seq_one_letter_code
_entity_poly.pdbx_strand_id
1 'polypeptide(L)'
;EIIYESENQIFIDDYAHHPNEIKSFYYSLDKKFPNSKKCVFFQPHLFTRTRDLMKEFAEVLNYFDKVYLLNIYPARENPIDGINSKKLASLINNSKVKLIDKSEILDLVLCSKEKVISFLGAGDIADQVKIVKKYYNNYESI
;
A
#
# COMPACT_ATOMS: atom_id res chain seq x y z
N GLU A 1 6.75 -8.49 7.01
CA GLU A 1 6.72 -9.93 6.72
C GLU A 1 6.67 -10.17 5.21
N ILE A 2 7.53 -11.06 4.70
CA ILE A 2 7.44 -11.55 3.32
C ILE A 2 6.30 -12.57 3.30
N ILE A 3 5.29 -12.33 2.46
CA ILE A 3 4.12 -13.21 2.35
C ILE A 3 4.16 -14.10 1.10
N TYR A 4 4.98 -13.76 0.13
CA TYR A 4 5.20 -14.53 -1.09
C TYR A 4 6.52 -14.12 -1.73
N GLU A 5 7.24 -15.06 -2.28
CA GLU A 5 8.48 -14.80 -3.01
C GLU A 5 8.64 -15.82 -4.15
N SER A 6 8.94 -15.29 -5.32
CA SER A 6 9.31 -16.08 -6.50
C SER A 6 10.52 -15.43 -7.19
N GLU A 7 10.99 -16.03 -8.27
CA GLU A 7 12.04 -15.44 -9.09
C GLU A 7 11.67 -14.06 -9.61
N ASN A 8 10.39 -13.84 -9.92
CA ASN A 8 9.92 -12.62 -10.58
C ASN A 8 9.31 -11.58 -9.64
N GLN A 9 8.79 -11.99 -8.51
CA GLN A 9 8.06 -11.09 -7.60
C GLN A 9 8.29 -11.41 -6.13
N ILE A 10 8.21 -10.37 -5.31
CA ILE A 10 8.19 -10.47 -3.85
C ILE A 10 7.06 -9.61 -3.29
N PHE A 11 6.26 -10.19 -2.40
CA PHE A 11 5.16 -9.50 -1.73
C PHE A 11 5.48 -9.34 -0.25
N ILE A 12 5.32 -8.13 0.25
CA ILE A 12 5.70 -7.75 1.61
C ILE A 12 4.53 -7.08 2.31
N ASP A 13 4.19 -7.55 3.48
CA ASP A 13 3.21 -6.93 4.39
C ASP A 13 3.95 -6.19 5.49
N ASP A 14 3.57 -4.94 5.73
CA ASP A 14 4.15 -4.12 6.79
C ASP A 14 3.08 -3.24 7.46
N TYR A 15 3.21 -3.08 8.76
CA TYR A 15 2.28 -2.31 9.59
C TYR A 15 2.46 -0.79 9.45
N ALA A 16 3.42 -0.31 8.67
CA ALA A 16 3.73 1.10 8.49
C ALA A 16 2.46 1.91 8.18
N HIS A 17 2.20 2.93 8.98
CA HIS A 17 1.02 3.79 8.87
C HIS A 17 1.32 5.25 9.19
N HIS A 18 2.57 5.60 9.41
CA HIS A 18 3.07 6.96 9.60
C HIS A 18 4.06 7.30 8.48
N PRO A 19 4.12 8.56 7.98
CA PRO A 19 5.02 8.89 6.87
C PRO A 19 6.48 8.50 7.09
N ASN A 20 6.98 8.67 8.32
CA ASN A 20 8.37 8.28 8.65
C ASN A 20 8.58 6.77 8.56
N GLU A 21 7.58 5.98 8.95
CA GLU A 21 7.64 4.51 8.85
C GLU A 21 7.62 4.07 7.39
N ILE A 22 6.77 4.68 6.56
CA ILE A 22 6.69 4.41 5.12
C ILE A 22 8.01 4.78 4.45
N LYS A 23 8.59 5.92 4.81
CA LYS A 23 9.88 6.38 4.29
C LYS A 23 11.01 5.39 4.61
N SER A 24 11.10 4.96 5.86
CA SER A 24 12.10 3.97 6.29
C SER A 24 11.91 2.62 5.57
N PHE A 25 10.66 2.20 5.43
CA PHE A 25 10.31 1.00 4.69
C PHE A 25 10.74 1.10 3.24
N TYR A 26 10.43 2.21 2.56
CA TYR A 26 10.84 2.43 1.17
C TYR A 26 12.35 2.36 0.99
N TYR A 27 13.12 3.05 1.84
CA TYR A 27 14.58 3.03 1.74
C TYR A 27 15.17 1.64 1.96
N SER A 28 14.60 0.86 2.85
CA SER A 28 14.99 -0.54 3.04
C SER A 28 14.72 -1.38 1.78
N LEU A 29 13.58 -1.17 1.14
CA LEU A 29 13.27 -1.82 -0.14
C LEU A 29 14.22 -1.39 -1.25
N ASP A 30 14.48 -0.10 -1.35
CA ASP A 30 15.32 0.44 -2.42
C ASP A 30 16.77 -0.02 -2.28
N LYS A 31 17.25 -0.16 -1.06
CA LYS A 31 18.57 -0.72 -0.77
C LYS A 31 18.67 -2.19 -1.19
N LYS A 32 17.60 -2.96 -0.97
CA LYS A 32 17.56 -4.40 -1.29
C LYS A 32 17.23 -4.66 -2.77
N PHE A 33 16.41 -3.81 -3.37
CA PHE A 33 15.96 -3.94 -4.76
C PHE A 33 16.13 -2.63 -5.53
N PRO A 34 17.37 -2.14 -5.72
CA PRO A 34 17.61 -0.75 -6.16
C PRO A 34 17.11 -0.41 -7.57
N ASN A 35 17.02 -1.39 -8.46
CA ASN A 35 16.60 -1.18 -9.86
C ASN A 35 15.25 -1.83 -10.18
N SER A 36 14.51 -2.22 -9.16
CA SER A 36 13.24 -2.91 -9.33
C SER A 36 12.05 -1.95 -9.18
N LYS A 37 11.02 -2.17 -10.00
CA LYS A 37 9.75 -1.45 -9.86
C LYS A 37 9.04 -1.85 -8.58
N LYS A 38 8.54 -0.85 -7.86
CA LYS A 38 7.93 -0.99 -6.53
C LYS A 38 6.50 -0.46 -6.57
N CYS A 39 5.56 -1.34 -6.28
CA CYS A 39 4.14 -1.03 -6.14
C CYS A 39 3.77 -1.03 -4.66
N VAL A 40 2.90 -0.13 -4.23
CA VAL A 40 2.37 -0.10 -2.87
C VAL A 40 0.85 -0.06 -2.87
N PHE A 41 0.25 -0.89 -2.03
CA PHE A 41 -1.14 -0.80 -1.62
C PHE A 41 -1.14 -0.17 -0.23
N PHE A 42 -1.70 1.01 -0.10
CA PHE A 42 -1.69 1.76 1.16
C PHE A 42 -3.09 2.07 1.65
N GLN A 43 -3.35 1.72 2.92
CA GLN A 43 -4.57 2.11 3.62
C GLN A 43 -4.22 3.14 4.69
N PRO A 44 -4.65 4.41 4.51
CA PRO A 44 -4.49 5.41 5.57
C PRO A 44 -5.27 5.00 6.82
N HIS A 45 -4.70 5.25 7.98
CA HIS A 45 -5.29 4.92 9.28
C HIS A 45 -5.60 6.20 10.04
N LEU A 46 -6.85 6.42 10.40
CA LEU A 46 -7.40 7.60 11.06
C LEU A 46 -7.55 8.83 10.15
N PHE A 47 -8.69 9.48 10.27
CA PHE A 47 -8.96 10.76 9.58
C PHE A 47 -8.06 11.88 10.11
N THR A 48 -7.85 11.94 11.42
CA THR A 48 -7.01 12.97 12.06
C THR A 48 -5.56 12.89 11.60
N ARG A 49 -4.98 11.69 11.58
CA ARG A 49 -3.60 11.49 11.11
C ARG A 49 -3.46 11.84 9.63
N THR A 50 -4.41 11.41 8.81
CA THR A 50 -4.39 11.70 7.38
C THR A 50 -4.51 13.20 7.13
N ARG A 51 -5.37 13.90 7.85
CA ARG A 51 -5.50 15.37 7.77
C ARG A 51 -4.19 16.06 8.14
N ASP A 52 -3.62 15.69 9.28
CA ASP A 52 -2.48 16.40 9.85
C ASP A 52 -1.17 16.17 9.07
N LEU A 53 -1.04 15.01 8.43
CA LEU A 53 0.19 14.56 7.75
C LEU A 53 -0.01 14.33 6.25
N MET A 54 -1.02 14.96 5.66
CA MET A 54 -1.42 14.66 4.26
C MET A 54 -0.29 14.93 3.26
N LYS A 55 0.41 16.04 3.40
CA LYS A 55 1.53 16.39 2.51
C LYS A 55 2.68 15.39 2.65
N GLU A 56 3.00 15.03 3.89
CA GLU A 56 4.06 14.08 4.19
C GLU A 56 3.73 12.67 3.65
N PHE A 57 2.48 12.23 3.77
CA PHE A 57 2.04 10.99 3.14
C PHE A 57 2.19 11.04 1.62
N ALA A 58 1.73 12.11 0.99
CA ALA A 58 1.84 12.26 -0.46
C ALA A 58 3.29 12.22 -0.92
N GLU A 59 4.19 12.87 -0.20
CA GLU A 59 5.61 12.90 -0.51
C GLU A 59 6.23 11.50 -0.49
N VAL A 60 6.02 10.74 0.59
CA VAL A 60 6.62 9.40 0.72
C VAL A 60 5.97 8.39 -0.24
N LEU A 61 4.68 8.49 -0.51
CA LEU A 61 4.01 7.62 -1.47
C LEU A 61 4.48 7.88 -2.90
N ASN A 62 4.88 9.11 -3.23
CA ASN A 62 5.46 9.43 -4.52
C ASN A 62 6.81 8.76 -4.81
N TYR A 63 7.47 8.20 -3.81
CA TYR A 63 8.70 7.42 -4.02
C TYR A 63 8.43 6.12 -4.79
N PHE A 64 7.27 5.52 -4.61
CA PHE A 64 6.90 4.27 -5.28
C PHE A 64 6.60 4.51 -6.77
N ASP A 65 6.78 3.48 -7.59
CA ASP A 65 6.47 3.54 -9.01
C ASP A 65 4.97 3.49 -9.27
N LYS A 66 4.23 2.79 -8.41
CA LYS A 66 2.77 2.66 -8.49
C LYS A 66 2.15 2.65 -7.09
N VAL A 67 1.06 3.39 -6.95
CA VAL A 67 0.35 3.56 -5.67
C VAL A 67 -1.11 3.20 -5.85
N TYR A 68 -1.56 2.19 -5.14
CA TYR A 68 -2.99 1.89 -4.97
C TYR A 68 -3.41 2.37 -3.59
N LEU A 69 -4.36 3.30 -3.57
CA LEU A 69 -4.78 3.98 -2.35
C LEU A 69 -6.19 3.54 -1.95
N LEU A 70 -6.31 2.96 -0.76
CA LEU A 70 -7.58 2.53 -0.19
C LEU A 70 -8.25 3.68 0.56
N ASN A 71 -9.54 3.53 0.86
CA ASN A 71 -10.25 4.45 1.75
C ASN A 71 -9.60 4.46 3.13
N ILE A 72 -9.72 5.60 3.82
CA ILE A 72 -9.21 5.75 5.18
C ILE A 72 -9.92 4.74 6.09
N TYR A 73 -9.14 4.00 6.88
CA TYR A 73 -9.66 3.16 7.96
C TYR A 73 -9.94 4.04 9.18
N PRO A 74 -11.20 4.18 9.58
CA PRO A 74 -11.57 5.17 10.59
C PRO A 74 -11.21 4.75 12.02
N ALA A 75 -11.05 3.44 12.28
CA ALA A 75 -10.94 2.90 13.63
C ALA A 75 -12.15 3.33 14.47
N ARG A 76 -11.93 4.19 15.47
CA ARG A 76 -13.01 4.71 16.32
C ARG A 76 -13.41 6.16 16.00
N GLU A 77 -12.81 6.72 14.95
CA GLU A 77 -13.09 8.10 14.57
C GLU A 77 -14.35 8.19 13.71
N ASN A 78 -15.01 9.34 13.80
CA ASN A 78 -16.00 9.74 12.81
C ASN A 78 -15.31 10.36 11.59
N PRO A 79 -15.87 10.21 10.38
CA PRO A 79 -15.35 10.89 9.21
C PRO A 79 -15.24 12.40 9.42
N ILE A 80 -14.18 12.98 8.89
CA ILE A 80 -13.97 14.44 8.88
C ILE A 80 -14.27 14.94 7.47
N ASP A 81 -15.18 15.91 7.36
CA ASP A 81 -15.57 16.48 6.08
C ASP A 81 -14.34 17.00 5.30
N GLY A 82 -14.27 16.67 4.02
CA GLY A 82 -13.16 17.05 3.14
C GLY A 82 -11.87 16.26 3.34
N ILE A 83 -11.80 15.34 4.31
CA ILE A 83 -10.62 14.49 4.53
C ILE A 83 -10.93 13.08 4.05
N ASN A 84 -10.27 12.67 2.97
CA ASN A 84 -10.47 11.37 2.33
C ASN A 84 -9.26 11.00 1.47
N SER A 85 -9.24 9.77 0.99
CA SER A 85 -8.16 9.28 0.13
C SER A 85 -8.13 9.96 -1.24
N LYS A 86 -9.26 10.45 -1.73
CA LYS A 86 -9.31 11.22 -2.97
C LYS A 86 -8.49 12.51 -2.86
N LYS A 87 -8.58 13.20 -1.72
CA LYS A 87 -7.78 14.40 -1.46
C LYS A 87 -6.28 14.07 -1.37
N LEU A 88 -5.94 12.98 -0.69
CA LEU A 88 -4.56 12.52 -0.63
C LEU A 88 -4.04 12.17 -2.04
N ALA A 89 -4.82 11.45 -2.82
CA ALA A 89 -4.47 11.08 -4.19
C ALA A 89 -4.20 12.31 -5.07
N SER A 90 -4.92 13.41 -4.86
CA SER A 90 -4.73 14.65 -5.61
C SER A 90 -3.35 15.28 -5.41
N LEU A 91 -2.65 14.93 -4.35
CA LEU A 91 -1.30 15.40 -4.03
C LEU A 91 -0.20 14.45 -4.51
N ILE A 92 -0.57 13.28 -5.02
CA ILE A 92 0.36 12.29 -5.56
C ILE A 92 0.38 12.42 -7.08
N ASN A 93 1.51 12.08 -7.72
CA ASN A 93 1.61 12.11 -9.17
C ASN A 93 0.47 11.28 -9.80
N ASN A 94 -0.33 11.94 -10.62
CA ASN A 94 -1.54 11.38 -11.23
C ASN A 94 -1.28 10.12 -12.06
N SER A 95 -0.11 10.01 -12.68
CA SER A 95 0.27 8.83 -13.47
C SER A 95 0.59 7.59 -12.62
N LYS A 96 0.81 7.77 -11.32
CA LYS A 96 1.21 6.70 -10.39
C LYS A 96 0.08 6.19 -9.52
N VAL A 97 -0.89 7.04 -9.17
CA VAL A 97 -1.88 6.74 -8.14
C VAL A 97 -3.22 6.33 -8.72
N LYS A 98 -3.83 5.33 -8.08
CA LYS A 98 -5.21 4.91 -8.36
C LYS A 98 -5.93 4.67 -7.03
N LEU A 99 -7.13 5.24 -6.92
CA LEU A 99 -8.05 4.93 -5.83
C LEU A 99 -8.70 3.57 -6.09
N ILE A 100 -8.71 2.72 -5.08
CA ILE A 100 -9.29 1.38 -5.20
C ILE A 100 -10.16 1.06 -3.99
N ASP A 101 -11.08 0.11 -4.17
CA ASP A 101 -11.73 -0.59 -3.07
C ASP A 101 -10.89 -1.79 -2.66
N LYS A 102 -10.95 -2.15 -1.37
CA LYS A 102 -10.19 -3.30 -0.86
C LYS A 102 -10.53 -4.62 -1.56
N SER A 103 -11.76 -4.76 -2.08
CA SER A 103 -12.17 -5.94 -2.86
C SER A 103 -11.41 -6.11 -4.18
N GLU A 104 -10.77 -5.05 -4.68
CA GLU A 104 -10.00 -5.08 -5.94
C GLU A 104 -8.56 -5.56 -5.76
N ILE A 105 -8.08 -5.69 -4.52
CA ILE A 105 -6.64 -5.94 -4.24
C ILE A 105 -6.15 -7.22 -4.91
N LEU A 106 -6.84 -8.34 -4.74
CA LEU A 106 -6.37 -9.61 -5.30
C LEU A 106 -6.26 -9.54 -6.82
N ASP A 107 -7.28 -9.02 -7.51
CA ASP A 107 -7.27 -8.92 -8.97
C ASP A 107 -6.14 -8.00 -9.46
N LEU A 108 -5.90 -6.89 -8.77
CA LEU A 108 -4.82 -5.97 -9.10
C LEU A 108 -3.44 -6.60 -8.87
N VAL A 109 -3.27 -7.39 -7.81
CA VAL A 109 -2.02 -8.14 -7.56
C VAL A 109 -1.78 -9.15 -8.68
N LEU A 110 -2.81 -9.89 -9.08
CA LEU A 110 -2.71 -10.88 -10.15
C LEU A 110 -2.31 -10.26 -11.50
N CYS A 111 -2.69 -9.01 -11.74
CA CYS A 111 -2.36 -8.27 -12.96
C CYS A 111 -1.05 -7.48 -12.85
N SER A 112 -0.47 -7.35 -11.66
CA SER A 112 0.74 -6.56 -11.42
C SER A 112 1.98 -7.28 -11.94
N LYS A 113 2.89 -6.50 -12.56
CA LYS A 113 4.16 -6.99 -13.09
C LYS A 113 5.36 -6.43 -12.32
N GLU A 114 5.14 -5.55 -11.36
CA GLU A 114 6.21 -4.97 -10.54
C GLU A 114 6.92 -6.06 -9.74
N LYS A 115 8.22 -5.93 -9.61
CA LYS A 115 9.06 -6.88 -8.86
C LYS A 115 8.66 -6.91 -7.38
N VAL A 116 8.43 -5.73 -6.80
CA VAL A 116 8.12 -5.58 -5.38
C VAL A 116 6.70 -5.06 -5.21
N ILE A 117 5.88 -5.82 -4.50
CA ILE A 117 4.52 -5.42 -4.15
C ILE A 117 4.42 -5.36 -2.63
N SER A 118 4.08 -4.20 -2.11
CA SER A 118 3.99 -3.95 -0.66
C SER A 118 2.57 -3.62 -0.26
N PHE A 119 2.17 -4.10 0.91
CA PHE A 119 0.89 -3.78 1.54
C PHE A 119 1.18 -3.06 2.84
N LEU A 120 0.78 -1.80 2.95
CA LEU A 120 1.07 -0.96 4.10
C LEU A 120 -0.21 -0.47 4.77
N GLY A 121 -0.24 -0.55 6.08
CA GLY A 121 -1.34 -0.04 6.90
C GLY A 121 -1.56 -0.83 8.17
N ALA A 122 -2.26 -0.18 9.10
CA ALA A 122 -2.58 -0.75 10.42
C ALA A 122 -4.05 -1.18 10.54
N GLY A 123 -4.83 -1.05 9.48
CA GLY A 123 -6.26 -1.34 9.46
C GLY A 123 -6.61 -2.71 8.85
N ASP A 124 -7.81 -2.79 8.30
CA ASP A 124 -8.35 -4.05 7.78
C ASP A 124 -7.76 -4.49 6.43
N ILE A 125 -6.82 -3.73 5.88
CA ILE A 125 -5.99 -4.19 4.75
C ILE A 125 -5.35 -5.55 5.06
N ALA A 126 -5.04 -5.81 6.32
CA ALA A 126 -4.48 -7.08 6.77
C ALA A 126 -5.34 -8.29 6.39
N ASP A 127 -6.66 -8.15 6.36
CA ASP A 127 -7.57 -9.23 5.95
C ASP A 127 -7.42 -9.54 4.46
N GLN A 128 -7.20 -8.53 3.64
CA GLN A 128 -6.96 -8.71 2.20
C GLN A 128 -5.60 -9.35 1.93
N VAL A 129 -4.60 -9.00 2.72
CA VAL A 129 -3.27 -9.62 2.65
C VAL A 129 -3.35 -11.12 2.90
N LYS A 130 -4.17 -11.54 3.88
CA LYS A 130 -4.42 -12.97 4.14
C LYS A 130 -5.03 -13.68 2.92
N ILE A 131 -5.94 -13.02 2.22
CA ILE A 131 -6.55 -13.56 1.00
C ILE A 131 -5.49 -13.75 -0.10
N VAL A 132 -4.65 -12.74 -0.32
CA VAL A 132 -3.56 -12.81 -1.28
C VAL A 132 -2.60 -13.95 -0.94
N LYS A 133 -2.17 -14.02 0.32
CA LYS A 133 -1.26 -15.06 0.81
C LYS A 133 -1.84 -16.45 0.57
N LYS A 134 -3.11 -16.65 0.91
CA LYS A 134 -3.80 -17.93 0.72
C LYS A 134 -3.87 -18.32 -0.75
N TYR A 135 -4.19 -17.36 -1.62
CA TYR A 135 -4.26 -17.60 -3.06
C TYR A 135 -2.92 -18.11 -3.60
N TYR A 136 -1.84 -17.41 -3.33
CA TYR A 136 -0.53 -17.75 -3.85
C TYR A 136 0.02 -19.04 -3.24
N ASN A 137 -0.19 -19.28 -1.96
CA ASN A 137 0.25 -20.54 -1.32
C ASN A 137 -0.48 -21.77 -1.88
N ASN A 138 -1.75 -21.64 -2.26
CA ASN A 138 -2.52 -22.75 -2.82
C ASN A 138 -2.14 -23.06 -4.28
N TYR A 139 -1.70 -22.06 -5.04
CA TYR A 139 -1.32 -22.26 -6.44
C TYR A 139 0.10 -22.79 -6.62
N GLU A 140 0.98 -22.59 -5.65
CA GLU A 140 2.35 -23.12 -5.70
C GLU A 140 2.47 -24.56 -5.22
N SER A 141 1.41 -25.08 -4.59
CA SER A 141 1.35 -26.48 -4.11
C SER A 141 0.95 -27.47 -5.20
N ILE A 142 0.80 -27.01 -6.43
CA ILE A 142 0.49 -27.82 -7.63
C ILE A 142 1.73 -27.82 -8.56
#